data_6c8b0270c6a2f56f2d05f1b5c6f1dbc8
#
_entry.id   6c8b0270c6a2f56f2d05f1b5c6f1dbc8
#
_cell.length_a   1.000
_cell.length_b   1.000
_cell.length_c   1.000
_cell.angle_alpha   90.00
_cell.angle_beta   90.00
_cell.angle_gamma   90.00
#
_symmetry.space_group_name_H-M   'P 1'
#
loop_
_entity.id
_entity.type
_entity.pdbx_description
1 polymer ?
#
loop_
_entity_poly.entity_id
_entity_poly.type
_entity_poly.pdbx_seq_one_letter_code
_entity_poly.pdbx_strand_id
1 'polypeptide(L)'
;MNPAAEGTTYPAVPFVVDPSRVAAFRSLFGITEGIPPTFVTAAEFAAIPQIVADRHLDLDFSRVVHSSQSYGFGRALREGEKLTVRARIESIRIRGGNGFVTIAMDLEDADGAVVCTARSQMIERAAGA
;
A
#
# COMPACT_ATOMS: atom_id res chain seq x y z
N MET A 1 13.98 -0.67 -12.42
CA MET A 1 13.13 0.41 -11.89
C MET A 1 13.56 1.75 -12.50
N ASN A 2 12.60 2.55 -12.92
CA ASN A 2 12.84 3.82 -13.59
C ASN A 2 12.72 5.02 -12.63
N PRO A 3 13.82 5.74 -12.33
CA PRO A 3 13.76 6.90 -11.43
C PRO A 3 12.82 8.03 -11.91
N ALA A 4 12.61 8.14 -13.23
CA ALA A 4 11.71 9.14 -13.80
C ALA A 4 10.22 8.90 -13.44
N ALA A 5 9.88 7.74 -12.90
CA ALA A 5 8.53 7.43 -12.44
C ALA A 5 8.21 8.03 -11.06
N GLU A 6 9.17 8.66 -10.39
CA GLU A 6 8.91 9.39 -9.14
C GLU A 6 7.81 10.44 -9.38
N GLY A 7 6.86 10.52 -8.46
CA GLY A 7 5.71 11.41 -8.57
C GLY A 7 4.51 10.84 -9.34
N THR A 8 4.62 9.65 -9.93
CA THR A 8 3.49 9.00 -10.59
C THR A 8 2.35 8.77 -9.61
N THR A 9 1.12 9.12 -10.04
CA THR A 9 -0.11 8.84 -9.31
C THR A 9 -0.95 7.81 -10.07
N TYR A 10 -1.68 7.00 -9.33
CA TYR A 10 -2.50 5.93 -9.90
C TYR A 10 -3.99 6.20 -9.72
N PRO A 11 -4.86 5.67 -10.62
CA PRO A 11 -6.31 5.76 -10.44
C PRO A 11 -6.76 5.25 -9.09
N ALA A 12 -7.76 5.91 -8.51
CA ALA A 12 -8.35 5.51 -7.25
C ALA A 12 -9.01 4.13 -7.36
N VAL A 13 -8.85 3.31 -6.32
CA VAL A 13 -9.39 1.95 -6.24
C VAL A 13 -10.37 1.88 -5.06
N PRO A 14 -11.59 1.34 -5.26
CA PRO A 14 -12.53 1.16 -4.16
C PRO A 14 -12.07 0.02 -3.23
N PHE A 15 -12.34 0.19 -1.95
CA PHE A 15 -12.11 -0.83 -0.93
C PHE A 15 -13.22 -0.78 0.12
N VAL A 16 -13.77 -1.94 0.45
CA VAL A 16 -14.77 -2.08 1.51
C VAL A 16 -14.13 -2.76 2.72
N VAL A 17 -14.32 -2.18 3.90
CA VAL A 17 -13.91 -2.81 5.16
C VAL A 17 -14.93 -3.90 5.49
N ASP A 18 -14.78 -5.05 4.83
CA ASP A 18 -15.72 -6.18 4.93
C ASP A 18 -15.65 -6.81 6.32
N PRO A 19 -16.77 -6.83 7.07
CA PRO A 19 -16.80 -7.41 8.40
C PRO A 19 -16.34 -8.88 8.47
N SER A 20 -16.62 -9.68 7.45
CA SER A 20 -16.20 -11.08 7.41
C SER A 20 -14.68 -11.22 7.24
N ARG A 21 -14.06 -10.36 6.44
CA ARG A 21 -12.60 -10.31 6.28
C ARG A 21 -11.92 -9.82 7.55
N VAL A 22 -12.48 -8.82 8.22
CA VAL A 22 -11.99 -8.34 9.51
C VAL A 22 -12.03 -9.46 10.54
N ALA A 23 -13.14 -10.19 10.62
CA ALA A 23 -13.28 -11.32 11.54
C ALA A 23 -12.26 -12.42 11.27
N ALA A 24 -12.05 -12.79 10.01
CA ALA A 24 -11.05 -13.78 9.62
C ALA A 24 -9.62 -13.33 9.98
N PHE A 25 -9.31 -12.05 9.74
CA PHE A 25 -8.01 -11.46 10.07
C PHE A 25 -7.76 -11.47 11.60
N ARG A 26 -8.76 -11.05 12.38
CA ARG A 26 -8.69 -11.12 13.85
C ARG A 26 -8.45 -12.54 14.35
N SER A 27 -9.14 -13.50 13.77
CA SER A 27 -9.04 -14.91 14.16
C SER A 27 -7.61 -15.44 14.00
N LEU A 28 -6.91 -15.04 12.94
CA LEU A 28 -5.51 -15.44 12.70
C LEU A 28 -4.56 -14.98 13.80
N PHE A 29 -4.82 -13.86 14.44
CA PHE A 29 -3.96 -13.25 15.45
C PHE A 29 -4.52 -13.34 16.87
N GLY A 30 -5.63 -14.03 17.09
CA GLY A 30 -6.25 -14.14 18.40
C GLY A 30 -6.80 -12.83 18.95
N ILE A 31 -7.15 -11.89 18.09
CA ILE A 31 -7.70 -10.58 18.46
C ILE A 31 -9.22 -10.70 18.58
N THR A 32 -9.78 -10.28 19.72
CA THR A 32 -11.19 -10.49 20.04
C THR A 32 -12.10 -9.33 19.67
N GLU A 33 -11.56 -8.11 19.51
CA GLU A 33 -12.36 -6.93 19.19
C GLU A 33 -11.57 -5.90 18.39
N GLY A 34 -12.28 -4.98 17.72
CA GLY A 34 -11.70 -3.91 16.93
C GLY A 34 -11.18 -4.37 15.57
N ILE A 35 -10.68 -3.41 14.82
CA ILE A 35 -9.98 -3.66 13.55
C ILE A 35 -8.49 -3.50 13.80
N PRO A 36 -7.69 -4.59 13.67
CA PRO A 36 -6.24 -4.47 13.82
C PRO A 36 -5.68 -3.44 12.83
N PRO A 37 -4.76 -2.55 13.26
CA PRO A 37 -4.18 -1.54 12.38
C PRO A 37 -3.59 -2.12 11.09
N THR A 38 -2.97 -3.28 11.16
CA THR A 38 -2.36 -3.97 10.02
C THR A 38 -3.38 -4.50 9.00
N PHE A 39 -4.68 -4.49 9.31
CA PHE A 39 -5.74 -4.82 8.34
C PHE A 39 -5.71 -3.86 7.13
N VAL A 40 -5.18 -2.66 7.27
CA VAL A 40 -4.99 -1.70 6.17
C VAL A 40 -4.20 -2.29 5.01
N THR A 41 -3.34 -3.26 5.27
CA THR A 41 -2.61 -3.99 4.22
C THR A 41 -3.55 -4.57 3.16
N ALA A 42 -4.75 -5.01 3.54
CA ALA A 42 -5.74 -5.50 2.58
C ALA A 42 -6.17 -4.42 1.58
N ALA A 43 -6.27 -3.16 2.02
CA ALA A 43 -6.57 -2.03 1.15
C ALA A 43 -5.39 -1.72 0.21
N GLU A 44 -4.18 -1.79 0.72
CA GLU A 44 -2.98 -1.62 -0.11
C GLU A 44 -2.91 -2.66 -1.22
N PHE A 45 -3.20 -3.93 -0.92
CA PHE A 45 -3.23 -5.00 -1.93
C PHE A 45 -4.27 -4.78 -3.02
N ALA A 46 -5.32 -4.02 -2.77
CA ALA A 46 -6.28 -3.66 -3.82
C ALA A 46 -5.65 -2.74 -4.87
N ALA A 47 -4.68 -1.90 -4.50
CA ALA A 47 -4.03 -0.95 -5.39
C ALA A 47 -2.72 -1.49 -6.01
N ILE A 48 -2.08 -2.47 -5.42
CA ILE A 48 -0.78 -3.03 -5.89
C ILE A 48 -0.81 -3.49 -7.35
N PRO A 49 -1.84 -4.19 -7.87
CA PRO A 49 -1.83 -4.69 -9.24
C PRO A 49 -1.54 -3.64 -10.31
N GLN A 50 -2.10 -2.44 -10.18
CA GLN A 50 -1.85 -1.36 -11.14
C GLN A 50 -0.41 -0.83 -11.08
N ILE A 51 0.21 -0.87 -9.91
CA ILE A 51 1.62 -0.44 -9.72
C ILE A 51 2.56 -1.47 -10.36
N VAL A 52 2.31 -2.75 -10.13
CA VAL A 52 3.10 -3.84 -10.72
C VAL A 52 2.97 -3.87 -12.24
N ALA A 53 1.81 -3.52 -12.77
CA ALA A 53 1.56 -3.47 -14.22
C ALA A 53 2.12 -2.22 -14.90
N ASP A 54 2.59 -1.23 -14.14
CA ASP A 54 3.08 0.03 -14.70
C ASP A 54 4.44 -0.13 -15.37
N ARG A 55 4.44 -0.15 -16.70
CA ARG A 55 5.66 -0.27 -17.51
C ARG A 55 6.57 0.95 -17.42
N HIS A 56 6.03 2.11 -17.05
CA HIS A 56 6.82 3.31 -16.86
C HIS A 56 7.66 3.22 -15.57
N LEU A 57 7.10 2.66 -14.52
CA LEU A 57 7.83 2.36 -13.28
C LEU A 57 8.90 1.29 -13.49
N ASP A 58 8.62 0.33 -14.35
CA ASP A 58 9.54 -0.77 -14.68
C ASP A 58 10.07 -1.50 -13.44
N LEU A 59 9.17 -1.84 -12.52
CA LEU A 59 9.47 -2.55 -11.29
C LEU A 59 9.45 -4.06 -11.52
N ASP A 60 10.59 -4.72 -11.35
CA ASP A 60 10.66 -6.17 -11.35
C ASP A 60 10.28 -6.74 -9.98
N PHE A 61 9.00 -7.03 -9.82
CA PHE A 61 8.45 -7.49 -8.55
C PHE A 61 9.07 -8.79 -8.04
N SER A 62 9.64 -9.61 -8.93
CA SER A 62 10.32 -10.85 -8.53
C SER A 62 11.59 -10.63 -7.72
N ARG A 63 12.17 -9.43 -7.81
CA ARG A 63 13.38 -9.04 -7.10
C ARG A 63 13.11 -8.09 -5.93
N VAL A 64 11.83 -7.87 -5.59
CA VAL A 64 11.44 -6.90 -4.55
C VAL A 64 11.49 -7.53 -3.17
N VAL A 65 12.04 -6.76 -2.23
CA VAL A 65 11.97 -7.03 -0.80
C VAL A 65 11.24 -5.86 -0.14
N HIS A 66 10.26 -6.17 0.70
CA HIS A 66 9.56 -5.18 1.50
C HIS A 66 10.42 -4.84 2.73
N SER A 67 10.91 -3.62 2.82
CA SER A 67 11.87 -3.24 3.86
C SER A 67 11.22 -2.56 5.06
N SER A 68 10.17 -1.77 4.86
CA SER A 68 9.45 -1.15 5.97
C SER A 68 8.03 -0.78 5.58
N GLN A 69 7.18 -0.66 6.61
CA GLN A 69 5.78 -0.27 6.50
C GLN A 69 5.44 0.68 7.62
N SER A 70 4.70 1.76 7.29
CA SER A 70 4.17 2.67 8.29
C SER A 70 2.73 3.04 7.96
N TYR A 71 1.93 3.28 9.01
CA TYR A 71 0.56 3.75 8.92
C TYR A 71 0.35 4.98 9.80
N GLY A 72 -0.17 6.04 9.21
CA GLY A 72 -0.61 7.22 9.94
C GLY A 72 -2.13 7.29 9.94
N PHE A 73 -2.77 7.00 11.08
CA PHE A 73 -4.22 7.01 11.22
C PHE A 73 -4.73 8.38 11.66
N GLY A 74 -5.70 8.93 10.90
CA GLY A 74 -6.51 10.06 11.36
C GLY A 74 -7.63 9.59 12.29
N ARG A 75 -8.14 8.39 12.07
CA ARG A 75 -9.09 7.67 12.92
C ARG A 75 -9.00 6.17 12.68
N ALA A 76 -9.60 5.38 13.56
CA ALA A 76 -9.74 3.94 13.30
C ALA A 76 -10.68 3.67 12.11
N LEU A 77 -10.41 2.59 11.38
CA LEU A 77 -11.34 2.09 10.36
C LEU A 77 -12.63 1.60 11.03
N ARG A 78 -13.72 1.62 10.26
CA ARG A 78 -15.03 1.15 10.71
C ARG A 78 -15.48 0.00 9.84
N GLU A 79 -16.03 -1.04 10.46
CA GLU A 79 -16.59 -2.17 9.73
C GLU A 79 -17.72 -1.72 8.78
N GLY A 80 -17.69 -2.24 7.56
CA GLY A 80 -18.69 -1.95 6.52
C GLY A 80 -18.45 -0.63 5.77
N GLU A 81 -17.49 0.19 6.17
CA GLU A 81 -17.26 1.46 5.47
C GLU A 81 -16.63 1.24 4.09
N LYS A 82 -16.97 2.14 3.19
CA LYS A 82 -16.42 2.20 1.83
C LYS A 82 -15.32 3.24 1.79
N LEU A 83 -14.14 2.81 1.40
CA LEU A 83 -12.96 3.66 1.25
C LEU A 83 -12.51 3.70 -0.20
N THR A 84 -11.72 4.70 -0.51
CA THR A 84 -11.02 4.84 -1.79
C THR A 84 -9.52 4.87 -1.51
N VAL A 85 -8.76 4.05 -2.23
CA VAL A 85 -7.30 3.98 -2.09
C VAL A 85 -6.66 4.72 -3.25
N ARG A 86 -5.85 5.73 -2.95
CA ARG A 86 -5.06 6.48 -3.93
C ARG A 86 -3.59 6.24 -3.70
N ALA A 87 -2.95 5.59 -4.67
CA ALA A 87 -1.53 5.28 -4.60
C ALA A 87 -0.69 6.28 -5.40
N ARG A 88 0.52 6.54 -4.94
CA ARG A 88 1.52 7.33 -5.65
C ARG A 88 2.92 6.81 -5.36
N ILE A 89 3.82 7.03 -6.30
CA ILE A 89 5.25 6.82 -6.11
C ILE A 89 5.82 8.07 -5.45
N GLU A 90 6.10 8.00 -4.16
CA GLU A 90 6.55 9.16 -3.39
C GLU A 90 8.03 9.45 -3.62
N SER A 91 8.87 8.43 -3.72
CA SER A 91 10.29 8.60 -4.02
C SER A 91 10.90 7.36 -4.66
N ILE A 92 11.90 7.58 -5.51
CA ILE A 92 12.74 6.52 -6.07
C ILE A 92 14.21 6.93 -5.92
N ARG A 93 15.03 6.01 -5.43
CA ARG A 93 16.48 6.20 -5.35
C ARG A 93 17.19 4.95 -5.84
N ILE A 94 18.21 5.14 -6.63
CA ILE A 94 19.07 4.03 -7.09
C ILE A 94 20.40 4.14 -6.37
N ARG A 95 20.80 3.05 -5.73
CA ARG A 95 22.08 2.96 -5.01
C ARG A 95 22.66 1.57 -5.14
N GLY A 96 23.89 1.47 -5.63
CA GLY A 96 24.59 0.20 -5.80
C GLY A 96 23.82 -0.80 -6.67
N GLY A 97 23.12 -0.32 -7.70
CA GLY A 97 22.30 -1.15 -8.57
C GLY A 97 20.95 -1.57 -7.97
N ASN A 98 20.70 -1.26 -6.69
CA ASN A 98 19.39 -1.50 -6.05
C ASN A 98 18.50 -0.28 -6.21
N GLY A 99 17.22 -0.52 -6.49
CA GLY A 99 16.20 0.52 -6.51
C GLY A 99 15.43 0.57 -5.19
N PHE A 100 15.36 1.75 -4.59
CA PHE A 100 14.58 2.00 -3.36
C PHE A 100 13.37 2.81 -3.74
N VAL A 101 12.18 2.27 -3.54
CA VAL A 101 10.93 2.97 -3.83
C VAL A 101 10.08 3.11 -2.57
N THR A 102 9.55 4.30 -2.35
CA THR A 102 8.50 4.54 -1.36
C THR A 102 7.17 4.71 -2.10
N ILE A 103 6.22 3.84 -1.79
CA ILE A 103 4.86 3.90 -2.29
C ILE A 103 4.00 4.43 -1.15
N ALA A 104 3.33 5.55 -1.37
CA ALA A 104 2.37 6.10 -0.43
C ALA A 104 0.95 5.85 -0.93
N MET A 105 0.06 5.47 -0.02
CA MET A 105 -1.35 5.24 -0.32
C MET A 105 -2.20 5.99 0.70
N ASP A 106 -3.08 6.85 0.21
CA ASP A 106 -4.07 7.52 1.04
C ASP A 106 -5.40 6.76 0.95
N LEU A 107 -5.95 6.41 2.11
CA LEU A 107 -7.28 5.86 2.23
C LEU A 107 -8.23 6.99 2.58
N GLU A 108 -9.20 7.24 1.70
CA GLU A 108 -10.18 8.31 1.85
C GLU A 108 -11.56 7.73 2.12
N ASP A 109 -12.33 8.39 3.01
CA ASP A 109 -13.73 8.04 3.25
C ASP A 109 -14.67 8.61 2.17
N ALA A 110 -15.97 8.40 2.34
CA ALA A 110 -16.97 8.86 1.38
C ALA A 110 -17.03 10.39 1.23
N ASP A 111 -16.56 11.13 2.23
CA ASP A 111 -16.49 12.59 2.22
C ASP A 111 -15.17 13.11 1.65
N GLY A 112 -14.26 12.22 1.25
CA GLY A 112 -12.95 12.57 0.72
C GLY A 112 -11.90 12.88 1.81
N ALA A 113 -12.21 12.64 3.08
CA ALA A 113 -11.25 12.81 4.16
C ALA A 113 -10.29 11.64 4.20
N VAL A 114 -8.98 11.93 4.36
CA VAL A 114 -7.95 10.90 4.52
C VAL A 114 -8.05 10.31 5.92
N VAL A 115 -8.40 9.03 5.99
CA VAL A 115 -8.52 8.32 7.28
C VAL A 115 -7.22 7.60 7.66
N CYS A 116 -6.39 7.27 6.68
CA CYS A 116 -5.09 6.63 6.90
C CYS A 116 -4.17 6.92 5.72
N THR A 117 -2.90 7.16 6.00
CA THR A 117 -1.84 7.14 4.99
C THR A 117 -0.89 6.00 5.28
N ALA A 118 -0.75 5.09 4.32
CA ALA A 118 0.20 3.98 4.38
C ALA A 118 1.44 4.32 3.55
N ARG A 119 2.63 4.00 4.06
CA ARG A 119 3.89 4.09 3.32
C ARG A 119 4.61 2.77 3.36
N SER A 120 4.87 2.23 2.17
CA SER A 120 5.64 1.00 1.98
C SER A 120 6.97 1.35 1.35
N GLN A 121 8.06 0.97 2.01
CA GLN A 121 9.39 1.03 1.39
C GLN A 121 9.74 -0.34 0.82
N MET A 122 10.06 -0.37 -0.45
CA MET A 122 10.45 -1.59 -1.15
C MET A 122 11.82 -1.41 -1.79
N ILE A 123 12.57 -2.51 -1.85
CA ILE A 123 13.89 -2.54 -2.47
C ILE A 123 13.84 -3.54 -3.62
N GLU A 124 14.03 -3.06 -4.85
CA GLU A 124 14.30 -3.92 -5.99
C GLU A 124 15.80 -4.22 -5.99
N ARG A 125 16.14 -5.46 -5.77
CA ARG A 125 17.54 -5.90 -5.74
C ARG A 125 18.17 -5.83 -7.12
N ALA A 126 19.46 -5.51 -7.17
CA ALA A 126 20.21 -5.50 -8.41
C ALA A 126 20.09 -6.83 -9.15
N ALA A 127 20.08 -6.79 -10.49
CA ALA A 127 20.08 -8.00 -11.29
C ALA A 127 21.35 -8.81 -11.04
N GLY A 128 21.19 -10.12 -10.85
CA GLY A 128 22.34 -11.02 -10.58
C GLY A 128 22.86 -11.00 -9.14
N ALA A 129 22.17 -10.33 -8.24
CA ALA A 129 22.50 -10.31 -6.81
C ALA A 129 21.93 -11.53 -6.08
#